data_f8277854400e2fd004ba97c4dbf3876d
#
_entry.id   f8277854400e2fd004ba97c4dbf3876d
#
_cell.length_a   1.000
_cell.length_b   1.000
_cell.length_c   1.000
_cell.angle_alpha   90.00
_cell.angle_beta   90.00
_cell.angle_gamma   90.00
#
_symmetry.space_group_name_H-M   'P 1'
#
loop_
_entity.id
_entity.type
_entity.pdbx_description
1 polymer ?
#
loop_
_entity_poly.entity_id
_entity_poly.type
_entity_poly.pdbx_seq_one_letter_code
_entity_poly.pdbx_strand_id
1 'polypeptide(L)'
;SILNRMLLSRLLPLEAMSLYLVIMPTLSLCLTLGQVGIPSAVFRLILHPKYKNYKVIITAIILSFFSVIVICGTLFILSPFIAHSLLKNDYTLYPILSFLIFIPLIAISGIIKNYYLAKGHVYVIAKSQIVEETSRLLFTYLFLKTPLSSSLPFLVTIAYLSMSFGELMSIIYLLLLSRKRYSFTPLKNINKQNLIMKDLLNISLPLTGSRLYHCFMNFLEPILLIHVLTRLGLTQNFIQDQYAILSGYVVSMLVTPTFFCTIIYRLYLPIATDDLYYHKSNTFLHLLYALLICFLIGLPFTLIFYFFPKRSLMILYNTTSGYQQ
;
A
#
# COMPACT_ATOMS: atom_id res chain seq x y z
N SER A 1 -5.12 2.99 4.69
CA SER A 1 -6.17 2.40 5.53
C SER A 1 -7.49 3.15 5.37
N ILE A 2 -8.59 2.47 5.67
CA ILE A 2 -9.94 3.05 5.60
C ILE A 2 -10.07 4.21 6.59
N LEU A 3 -9.57 4.05 7.81
CA LEU A 3 -9.62 5.10 8.84
C LEU A 3 -8.93 6.40 8.41
N ASN A 4 -7.77 6.30 7.75
CA ASN A 4 -7.08 7.47 7.24
C ASN A 4 -7.88 8.17 6.13
N ARG A 5 -8.52 7.42 5.23
CA ARG A 5 -9.39 8.00 4.20
C ARG A 5 -10.63 8.69 4.80
N MET A 6 -11.25 8.08 5.83
CA MET A 6 -12.35 8.71 6.56
C MET A 6 -11.93 10.01 7.25
N LEU A 7 -10.74 10.05 7.84
CA LEU A 7 -10.19 11.26 8.46
C LEU A 7 -9.91 12.35 7.41
N LEU A 8 -9.23 11.97 6.31
CA LEU A 8 -8.91 12.87 5.22
C LEU A 8 -10.17 13.46 4.56
N SER A 9 -11.20 12.64 4.31
CA SER A 9 -12.46 13.13 3.70
C SER A 9 -13.23 14.13 4.59
N ARG A 10 -12.96 14.12 5.89
CA ARG A 10 -13.57 15.08 6.84
C ARG A 10 -12.73 16.34 7.05
N LEU A 11 -11.42 16.27 6.82
CA LEU A 11 -10.50 17.38 7.06
C LEU A 11 -10.11 18.14 5.78
N LEU A 12 -10.11 17.46 4.64
CA LEU A 12 -9.76 18.06 3.36
C LEU A 12 -10.99 18.59 2.62
N PRO A 13 -10.87 19.75 1.95
CA PRO A 13 -11.87 20.17 0.98
C PRO A 13 -11.93 19.18 -0.20
N LEU A 14 -13.05 19.13 -0.91
CA LEU A 14 -13.28 18.18 -2.02
C LEU A 14 -12.17 18.25 -3.07
N GLU A 15 -11.73 19.46 -3.44
CA GLU A 15 -10.65 19.70 -4.42
C GLU A 15 -9.32 19.08 -3.98
N ALA A 16 -8.94 19.19 -2.69
CA ALA A 16 -7.72 18.56 -2.18
C ALA A 16 -7.85 17.04 -2.12
N MET A 17 -9.04 16.54 -1.78
CA MET A 17 -9.30 15.10 -1.75
C MET A 17 -9.29 14.51 -3.16
N SER A 18 -9.80 15.22 -4.17
CA SER A 18 -9.76 14.79 -5.56
C SER A 18 -8.33 14.68 -6.09
N LEU A 19 -7.48 15.69 -5.81
CA LEU A 19 -6.06 15.63 -6.14
C LEU A 19 -5.35 14.44 -5.47
N TYR A 20 -5.61 14.25 -4.17
CA TYR A 20 -5.05 13.12 -3.43
C TYR A 20 -5.41 11.77 -4.09
N LEU A 21 -6.66 11.57 -4.49
CA LEU A 21 -7.12 10.32 -5.07
C LEU A 21 -6.60 10.08 -6.50
N VAL A 22 -6.48 11.13 -7.31
CA VAL A 22 -5.92 11.06 -8.67
C VAL A 22 -4.42 10.66 -8.65
N ILE A 23 -3.68 11.08 -7.62
CA ILE A 23 -2.24 10.78 -7.46
C ILE A 23 -2.00 9.36 -6.90
N MET A 24 -2.97 8.76 -6.18
CA MET A 24 -2.82 7.44 -5.53
C MET A 24 -2.36 6.31 -6.47
N PRO A 25 -2.87 6.17 -7.70
CA PRO A 25 -2.39 5.16 -8.65
C PRO A 25 -0.92 5.34 -9.02
N THR A 26 -0.46 6.59 -9.18
CA THR A 26 0.96 6.90 -9.42
C THR A 26 1.83 6.40 -8.26
N LEU A 27 1.40 6.65 -7.02
CA LEU A 27 2.09 6.13 -5.83
C LEU A 27 2.16 4.61 -5.85
N SER A 28 1.05 3.92 -6.14
CA SER A 28 0.99 2.46 -6.14
C SER A 28 1.94 1.84 -7.18
N LEU A 29 2.06 2.46 -8.35
CA LEU A 29 3.01 2.06 -9.39
C LEU A 29 4.46 2.24 -8.93
N CYS A 30 4.80 3.43 -8.40
CA CYS A 30 6.14 3.72 -7.89
C CYS A 30 6.55 2.79 -6.74
N LEU A 31 5.62 2.45 -5.82
CA LEU A 31 5.86 1.50 -4.75
C LEU A 31 6.12 0.08 -5.26
N THR A 32 5.36 -0.37 -6.26
CA THR A 32 5.54 -1.70 -6.85
C THR A 32 6.91 -1.81 -7.53
N LEU A 33 7.30 -0.78 -8.26
CA LEU A 33 8.61 -0.69 -8.89
C LEU A 33 9.74 -0.55 -7.86
N GLY A 34 9.56 0.25 -6.81
CA GLY A 34 10.58 0.47 -5.77
C GLY A 34 10.85 -0.76 -4.91
N GLN A 35 9.80 -1.51 -4.57
CA GLN A 35 9.93 -2.71 -3.74
C GLN A 35 10.40 -3.95 -4.55
N VAL A 36 10.17 -4.02 -5.85
CA VAL A 36 10.52 -5.15 -6.75
C VAL A 36 10.18 -6.52 -6.14
N GLY A 37 9.05 -6.64 -5.42
CA GLY A 37 8.64 -7.88 -4.77
C GLY A 37 9.62 -8.47 -3.75
N ILE A 38 10.72 -7.78 -3.44
CA ILE A 38 11.79 -8.22 -2.51
C ILE A 38 11.24 -8.63 -1.14
N PRO A 39 10.32 -7.88 -0.49
CA PRO A 39 9.77 -8.29 0.80
C PRO A 39 9.13 -9.69 0.77
N SER A 40 8.39 -10.01 -0.29
CA SER A 40 7.75 -11.33 -0.44
C SER A 40 8.77 -12.44 -0.73
N ALA A 41 9.85 -12.14 -1.46
CA ALA A 41 10.96 -13.07 -1.69
C ALA A 41 11.73 -13.36 -0.39
N VAL A 42 11.94 -12.35 0.46
CA VAL A 42 12.54 -12.50 1.80
C VAL A 42 11.72 -13.47 2.66
N PHE A 43 10.40 -13.34 2.68
CA PHE A 43 9.51 -14.26 3.40
C PHE A 43 9.75 -15.72 2.96
N ARG A 44 9.76 -15.99 1.65
CA ARG A 44 9.95 -17.34 1.12
C ARG A 44 11.34 -17.91 1.42
N LEU A 45 12.40 -17.10 1.26
CA LEU A 45 13.76 -17.58 1.47
C LEU A 45 14.10 -17.82 2.95
N ILE A 46 13.50 -17.08 3.88
CA ILE A 46 13.69 -17.29 5.32
C ILE A 46 13.04 -18.59 5.79
N LEU A 47 11.93 -19.01 5.20
CA LEU A 47 11.30 -20.29 5.47
C LEU A 47 12.16 -21.48 4.98
N HIS A 48 13.05 -21.25 4.02
CA HIS A 48 13.89 -22.31 3.46
C HIS A 48 15.14 -22.56 4.34
N PRO A 49 15.37 -23.79 4.84
CA PRO A 49 16.46 -24.08 5.78
C PRO A 49 17.88 -23.90 5.22
N LYS A 50 18.00 -23.79 3.89
CA LYS A 50 19.28 -23.65 3.18
C LYS A 50 20.02 -22.35 3.52
N TYR A 51 19.30 -21.26 3.86
CA TYR A 51 19.87 -19.93 3.99
C TYR A 51 19.90 -19.42 5.43
N LYS A 52 21.00 -18.75 5.81
CA LYS A 52 21.08 -18.05 7.10
C LYS A 52 20.30 -16.73 7.00
N ASN A 53 19.35 -16.52 7.90
CA ASN A 53 18.41 -15.41 7.88
C ASN A 53 19.06 -14.03 7.74
N TYR A 54 20.14 -13.76 8.48
CA TYR A 54 20.81 -12.46 8.43
C TYR A 54 21.40 -12.15 7.05
N LYS A 55 21.91 -13.19 6.32
CA LYS A 55 22.45 -13.01 4.97
C LYS A 55 21.34 -12.64 3.97
N VAL A 56 20.18 -13.29 4.09
CA VAL A 56 19.00 -12.97 3.26
C VAL A 56 18.56 -11.53 3.48
N ILE A 57 18.48 -11.08 4.75
CA ILE A 57 18.07 -9.71 5.08
C ILE A 57 19.05 -8.69 4.53
N ILE A 58 20.36 -8.87 4.74
CA ILE A 58 21.37 -7.91 4.28
C ILE A 58 21.37 -7.84 2.74
N THR A 59 21.34 -8.99 2.06
CA THR A 59 21.29 -9.01 0.59
C THR A 59 20.00 -8.35 0.07
N ALA A 60 18.86 -8.57 0.74
CA ALA A 60 17.59 -7.93 0.40
C ALA A 60 17.63 -6.41 0.61
N ILE A 61 18.26 -5.92 1.68
CA ILE A 61 18.42 -4.48 1.93
C ILE A 61 19.29 -3.84 0.85
N ILE A 62 20.43 -4.46 0.49
CA ILE A 62 21.33 -3.96 -0.56
C ILE A 62 20.60 -3.89 -1.91
N LEU A 63 19.91 -4.96 -2.29
CA LEU A 63 19.15 -5.03 -3.54
C LEU A 63 18.01 -4.01 -3.57
N SER A 64 17.28 -3.87 -2.46
CA SER A 64 16.21 -2.90 -2.30
C SER A 64 16.73 -1.47 -2.35
N PHE A 65 17.89 -1.18 -1.74
CA PHE A 65 18.50 0.15 -1.78
C PHE A 65 18.84 0.57 -3.22
N PHE A 66 19.40 -0.36 -4.01
CA PHE A 66 19.67 -0.09 -5.42
C PHE A 66 18.40 0.18 -6.22
N SER A 67 17.35 -0.65 -6.08
CA SER A 67 16.08 -0.42 -6.77
C SER A 67 15.40 0.89 -6.35
N VAL A 68 15.44 1.25 -5.07
CA VAL A 68 14.91 2.50 -4.55
C VAL A 68 15.63 3.71 -5.13
N ILE A 69 16.97 3.69 -5.21
CA ILE A 69 17.74 4.81 -5.81
C ILE A 69 17.34 5.01 -7.27
N VAL A 70 17.25 3.93 -8.04
CA VAL A 70 16.86 4.00 -9.46
C VAL A 70 15.45 4.59 -9.59
N ILE A 71 14.49 4.09 -8.82
CA ILE A 71 13.09 4.56 -8.90
C ILE A 71 12.94 5.99 -8.37
N CYS A 72 13.60 6.35 -7.27
CA CYS A 72 13.57 7.73 -6.78
C CYS A 72 14.23 8.70 -7.78
N GLY A 73 15.34 8.32 -8.41
CA GLY A 73 15.98 9.12 -9.43
C GLY A 73 15.12 9.31 -10.68
N THR A 74 14.51 8.24 -11.19
CA THR A 74 13.57 8.31 -12.33
C THR A 74 12.32 9.11 -11.97
N LEU A 75 11.77 8.92 -10.77
CA LEU A 75 10.60 9.68 -10.31
C LEU A 75 10.92 11.17 -10.20
N PHE A 76 12.08 11.54 -9.66
CA PHE A 76 12.49 12.94 -9.55
C PHE A 76 12.56 13.62 -10.93
N ILE A 77 13.16 12.94 -11.93
CA ILE A 77 13.26 13.45 -13.30
C ILE A 77 11.88 13.48 -13.99
N LEU A 78 11.05 12.45 -13.80
CA LEU A 78 9.76 12.34 -14.49
C LEU A 78 8.63 13.09 -13.76
N SER A 79 8.82 13.55 -12.52
CA SER A 79 7.76 14.20 -11.73
C SER A 79 7.13 15.42 -12.42
N PRO A 80 7.88 16.33 -13.10
CA PRO A 80 7.28 17.44 -13.84
C PRO A 80 6.45 16.94 -15.04
N PHE A 81 6.95 15.95 -15.77
CA PHE A 81 6.22 15.36 -16.90
C PHE A 81 4.91 14.69 -16.46
N ILE A 82 4.92 13.97 -15.33
CA ILE A 82 3.71 13.36 -14.76
C ILE A 82 2.71 14.43 -14.36
N ALA A 83 3.16 15.49 -13.67
CA ALA A 83 2.29 16.58 -13.21
C ALA A 83 1.68 17.37 -14.38
N HIS A 84 2.53 17.90 -15.27
CA HIS A 84 2.09 18.83 -16.33
C HIS A 84 1.44 18.12 -17.52
N SER A 85 2.03 17.01 -18.00
CA SER A 85 1.60 16.34 -19.24
C SER A 85 0.58 15.23 -19.03
N LEU A 86 0.76 14.39 -18.01
CA LEU A 86 -0.12 13.24 -17.78
C LEU A 86 -1.35 13.61 -16.96
N LEU A 87 -1.15 14.25 -15.80
CA LEU A 87 -2.26 14.64 -14.90
C LEU A 87 -2.78 16.06 -15.23
N LYS A 88 -2.08 16.81 -16.05
CA LYS A 88 -2.41 18.19 -16.47
C LYS A 88 -2.70 19.13 -15.29
N ASN A 89 -2.09 18.91 -14.14
CA ASN A 89 -2.35 19.70 -12.93
C ASN A 89 -1.04 19.92 -12.14
N ASP A 90 -0.60 21.18 -12.12
CA ASP A 90 0.65 21.61 -11.50
C ASP A 90 0.66 21.42 -9.98
N TYR A 91 -0.51 21.42 -9.35
CA TYR A 91 -0.65 21.19 -7.91
C TYR A 91 -0.27 19.78 -7.47
N THR A 92 -0.09 18.83 -8.42
CA THR A 92 0.30 17.44 -8.15
C THR A 92 1.80 17.26 -7.96
N LEU A 93 2.65 18.23 -8.36
CA LEU A 93 4.10 18.12 -8.35
C LEU A 93 4.67 17.86 -6.94
N TYR A 94 4.33 18.72 -5.97
CA TYR A 94 4.84 18.58 -4.59
C TYR A 94 4.38 17.28 -3.90
N PRO A 95 3.10 16.87 -4.01
CA PRO A 95 2.67 15.56 -3.54
C PRO A 95 3.47 14.39 -4.16
N ILE A 96 3.75 14.41 -5.46
CA ILE A 96 4.54 13.37 -6.12
C ILE A 96 5.97 13.36 -5.60
N LEU A 97 6.59 14.52 -5.37
CA LEU A 97 7.94 14.59 -4.78
C LEU A 97 7.99 14.04 -3.36
N SER A 98 6.90 14.09 -2.59
CA SER A 98 6.85 13.46 -1.25
C SER A 98 7.05 11.94 -1.27
N PHE A 99 6.83 11.27 -2.43
CA PHE A 99 7.08 9.84 -2.59
C PHE A 99 8.56 9.47 -2.46
N LEU A 100 9.47 10.40 -2.73
CA LEU A 100 10.92 10.19 -2.55
C LEU A 100 11.28 9.82 -1.11
N ILE A 101 10.51 10.30 -0.13
CA ILE A 101 10.67 9.96 1.29
C ILE A 101 9.95 8.65 1.61
N PHE A 102 8.77 8.43 1.03
CA PHE A 102 7.92 7.28 1.36
C PHE A 102 8.46 5.95 0.80
N ILE A 103 8.94 5.94 -0.46
CA ILE A 103 9.41 4.72 -1.14
C ILE A 103 10.53 4.00 -0.35
N PRO A 104 11.61 4.66 0.09
CA PRO A 104 12.66 3.99 0.86
C PRO A 104 12.16 3.46 2.20
N LEU A 105 11.30 4.19 2.89
CA LEU A 105 10.77 3.78 4.19
C LEU A 105 9.92 2.50 4.06
N ILE A 106 9.00 2.45 3.10
CA ILE A 106 8.14 1.28 2.92
C ILE A 106 8.92 0.06 2.42
N ALA A 107 10.00 0.27 1.64
CA ALA A 107 10.85 -0.82 1.20
C ALA A 107 11.58 -1.49 2.37
N ILE A 108 12.15 -0.71 3.28
CA ILE A 108 12.83 -1.21 4.50
C ILE A 108 11.81 -1.85 5.44
N SER A 109 10.71 -1.17 5.72
CA SER A 109 9.62 -1.66 6.57
C SER A 109 9.09 -3.02 6.06
N GLY A 110 8.89 -3.14 4.75
CA GLY A 110 8.43 -4.35 4.10
C GLY A 110 9.37 -5.55 4.33
N ILE A 111 10.67 -5.36 4.22
CA ILE A 111 11.68 -6.41 4.48
C ILE A 111 11.60 -6.86 5.94
N ILE A 112 11.57 -5.92 6.89
CA ILE A 112 11.53 -6.23 8.33
C ILE A 112 10.21 -6.92 8.70
N LYS A 113 9.07 -6.41 8.24
CA LYS A 113 7.74 -7.02 8.48
C LYS A 113 7.67 -8.46 7.96
N ASN A 114 8.17 -8.71 6.74
CA ASN A 114 8.18 -10.06 6.15
C ASN A 114 9.18 -11.02 6.84
N TYR A 115 10.28 -10.50 7.40
CA TYR A 115 11.15 -11.29 8.26
C TYR A 115 10.41 -11.80 9.52
N TYR A 116 9.72 -10.91 10.24
CA TYR A 116 8.94 -11.31 11.41
C TYR A 116 7.79 -12.26 11.05
N LEU A 117 7.17 -12.08 9.88
CA LEU A 117 6.13 -12.96 9.37
C LEU A 117 6.67 -14.38 9.14
N ALA A 118 7.83 -14.50 8.50
CA ALA A 118 8.48 -15.81 8.26
C ALA A 118 8.89 -16.52 9.56
N LYS A 119 9.11 -15.75 10.63
CA LYS A 119 9.40 -16.28 11.97
C LYS A 119 8.14 -16.61 12.80
N GLY A 120 6.96 -16.46 12.23
CA GLY A 120 5.69 -16.72 12.92
C GLY A 120 5.31 -15.63 13.93
N HIS A 121 6.02 -14.49 13.98
CA HIS A 121 5.74 -13.43 14.94
C HIS A 121 4.66 -12.47 14.43
N VAL A 122 3.48 -13.00 14.08
CA VAL A 122 2.34 -12.23 13.53
C VAL A 122 1.89 -11.11 14.48
N TYR A 123 1.94 -11.36 15.79
CA TYR A 123 1.57 -10.36 16.81
C TYR A 123 2.46 -9.11 16.79
N VAL A 124 3.76 -9.27 16.51
CA VAL A 124 4.69 -8.12 16.37
C VAL A 124 4.30 -7.26 15.18
N ILE A 125 3.93 -7.89 14.07
CA ILE A 125 3.48 -7.20 12.86
C ILE A 125 2.17 -6.45 13.11
N ALA A 126 1.21 -7.10 13.77
CA ALA A 126 -0.06 -6.46 14.11
C ALA A 126 0.14 -5.21 14.98
N LYS A 127 0.99 -5.29 16.00
CA LYS A 127 1.35 -4.12 16.82
C LYS A 127 2.05 -3.03 16.01
N SER A 128 3.00 -3.39 15.14
CA SER A 128 3.67 -2.39 14.29
C SER A 128 2.69 -1.68 13.34
N GLN A 129 1.67 -2.38 12.85
CA GLN A 129 0.60 -1.78 12.03
C GLN A 129 -0.29 -0.83 12.84
N ILE A 130 -0.58 -1.16 14.10
CA ILE A 130 -1.33 -0.25 14.99
C ILE A 130 -0.51 1.02 15.24
N VAL A 131 0.79 0.90 15.53
CA VAL A 131 1.69 2.05 15.72
C VAL A 131 1.75 2.89 14.45
N GLU A 132 1.86 2.27 13.27
CA GLU A 132 1.85 2.93 11.98
C GLU A 132 0.57 3.76 11.77
N GLU A 133 -0.60 3.13 11.95
CA GLU A 133 -1.89 3.78 11.71
C GLU A 133 -2.18 4.90 12.72
N THR A 134 -1.91 4.67 14.01
CA THR A 134 -2.11 5.70 15.04
C THR A 134 -1.19 6.89 14.84
N SER A 135 0.07 6.67 14.51
CA SER A 135 1.03 7.74 14.22
C SER A 135 0.64 8.53 12.97
N ARG A 136 0.15 7.84 11.92
CA ARG A 136 -0.37 8.45 10.70
C ARG A 136 -1.57 9.34 10.98
N LEU A 137 -2.55 8.82 11.71
CA LEU A 137 -3.76 9.58 12.08
C LEU A 137 -3.43 10.81 12.92
N LEU A 138 -2.55 10.67 13.91
CA LEU A 138 -2.10 11.79 14.75
C LEU A 138 -1.40 12.86 13.92
N PHE A 139 -0.46 12.47 13.05
CA PHE A 139 0.24 13.40 12.17
C PHE A 139 -0.74 14.15 11.25
N THR A 140 -1.64 13.41 10.60
CA THR A 140 -2.65 13.99 9.72
C THR A 140 -3.51 15.00 10.46
N TYR A 141 -4.01 14.65 11.64
CA TYR A 141 -4.88 15.51 12.43
C TYR A 141 -4.16 16.78 12.90
N LEU A 142 -2.93 16.65 13.41
CA LEU A 142 -2.16 17.77 13.92
C LEU A 142 -1.77 18.75 12.80
N PHE A 143 -1.23 18.25 11.69
CA PHE A 143 -0.69 19.11 10.63
C PHE A 143 -1.75 19.71 9.73
N LEU A 144 -2.87 19.03 9.48
CA LEU A 144 -3.97 19.62 8.68
C LEU A 144 -4.74 20.71 9.42
N LYS A 145 -4.65 20.80 10.74
CA LYS A 145 -5.24 21.89 11.54
C LYS A 145 -4.34 23.11 11.70
N THR A 146 -3.09 23.04 11.24
CA THR A 146 -2.18 24.19 11.36
C THR A 146 -2.50 25.27 10.31
N PRO A 147 -2.28 26.55 10.60
CA PRO A 147 -2.51 27.66 9.64
C PRO A 147 -1.58 27.61 8.41
N LEU A 148 -0.54 26.75 8.42
CA LEU A 148 0.31 26.48 7.25
C LEU A 148 -0.43 25.75 6.12
N SER A 149 -1.62 25.19 6.37
CA SER A 149 -2.41 24.41 5.42
C SER A 149 -3.26 25.26 4.46
N SER A 150 -2.80 26.46 4.07
CA SER A 150 -3.59 27.40 3.25
C SER A 150 -3.61 27.10 1.75
N SER A 151 -2.69 26.29 1.22
CA SER A 151 -2.64 25.96 -0.22
C SER A 151 -3.01 24.50 -0.50
N LEU A 152 -3.78 24.26 -1.58
CA LEU A 152 -4.20 22.93 -2.01
C LEU A 152 -3.04 21.92 -2.15
N PRO A 153 -1.91 22.24 -2.84
CA PRO A 153 -0.81 21.30 -2.98
C PRO A 153 -0.17 20.95 -1.65
N PHE A 154 -0.13 21.86 -0.69
CA PHE A 154 0.44 21.62 0.62
C PHE A 154 -0.41 20.67 1.47
N LEU A 155 -1.74 20.84 1.45
CA LEU A 155 -2.68 19.93 2.11
C LEU A 155 -2.49 18.48 1.63
N VAL A 156 -2.40 18.28 0.31
CA VAL A 156 -2.21 16.97 -0.29
C VAL A 156 -0.83 16.39 0.03
N THR A 157 0.20 17.25 0.03
CA THR A 157 1.56 16.83 0.41
C THR A 157 1.63 16.36 1.86
N ILE A 158 0.98 17.05 2.80
CA ILE A 158 0.88 16.62 4.21
C ILE A 158 0.19 15.26 4.31
N ALA A 159 -0.89 15.03 3.55
CA ALA A 159 -1.58 13.75 3.55
C ALA A 159 -0.66 12.59 3.12
N TYR A 160 0.22 12.80 2.14
CA TYR A 160 1.22 11.81 1.74
C TYR A 160 2.39 11.69 2.71
N LEU A 161 2.89 12.79 3.27
CA LEU A 161 3.93 12.78 4.30
C LEU A 161 3.47 12.05 5.56
N SER A 162 2.18 12.09 5.89
CA SER A 162 1.63 11.31 7.00
C SER A 162 1.86 9.80 6.84
N MET A 163 1.83 9.30 5.60
CA MET A 163 2.15 7.89 5.32
C MET A 163 3.61 7.58 5.61
N SER A 164 4.51 8.50 5.21
CA SER A 164 5.95 8.38 5.49
C SER A 164 6.23 8.38 7.00
N PHE A 165 5.57 9.26 7.74
CA PHE A 165 5.70 9.33 9.19
C PHE A 165 5.19 8.06 9.88
N GLY A 166 4.05 7.53 9.46
CA GLY A 166 3.52 6.27 9.97
C GLY A 166 4.48 5.09 9.76
N GLU A 167 5.03 4.95 8.54
CA GLU A 167 6.02 3.89 8.26
C GLU A 167 7.31 4.07 9.08
N LEU A 168 7.78 5.30 9.26
CA LEU A 168 8.96 5.60 10.06
C LEU A 168 8.76 5.15 11.51
N MET A 169 7.61 5.46 12.12
CA MET A 169 7.29 5.03 13.49
C MET A 169 7.17 3.52 13.60
N SER A 170 6.61 2.85 12.60
CA SER A 170 6.55 1.39 12.51
C SER A 170 7.96 0.77 12.47
N ILE A 171 8.88 1.34 11.67
CA ILE A 171 10.27 0.90 11.59
C ILE A 171 10.97 1.07 12.94
N ILE A 172 10.85 2.24 13.59
CA ILE A 172 11.43 2.51 14.90
C ILE A 172 10.95 1.47 15.91
N TYR A 173 9.64 1.21 15.96
CA TYR A 173 9.06 0.20 16.85
C TYR A 173 9.67 -1.19 16.62
N LEU A 174 9.77 -1.62 15.35
CA LEU A 174 10.33 -2.92 14.99
C LEU A 174 11.82 -3.03 15.32
N LEU A 175 12.58 -1.96 15.13
CA LEU A 175 14.02 -1.92 15.47
C LEU A 175 14.27 -1.93 16.97
N LEU A 176 13.48 -1.21 17.77
CA LEU A 176 13.56 -1.23 19.23
C LEU A 176 13.27 -2.63 19.79
N LEU A 177 12.33 -3.35 19.18
CA LEU A 177 12.02 -4.72 19.56
C LEU A 177 13.15 -5.69 19.17
N SER A 178 13.79 -5.47 18.01
CA SER A 178 14.89 -6.31 17.52
C SER A 178 16.16 -6.20 18.38
N ARG A 179 16.47 -5.02 18.92
CA ARG A 179 17.63 -4.80 19.81
C ARG A 179 17.65 -5.73 21.04
N LYS A 180 16.49 -6.14 21.53
CA LYS A 180 16.40 -7.04 22.68
C LYS A 180 16.63 -8.53 22.35
N ARG A 181 16.66 -8.94 21.06
CA ARG A 181 16.62 -10.35 20.66
C ARG A 181 17.71 -10.83 19.71
N TYR A 182 18.47 -9.95 19.04
CA TYR A 182 19.40 -10.37 17.98
C TYR A 182 20.74 -9.64 18.03
N SER A 183 21.84 -10.40 18.16
CA SER A 183 23.18 -9.93 17.85
C SER A 183 23.45 -10.10 16.35
N PHE A 184 23.71 -9.01 15.65
CA PHE A 184 24.16 -9.02 14.27
C PHE A 184 25.62 -9.53 14.22
N THR A 185 25.84 -10.74 13.72
CA THR A 185 27.20 -11.22 13.44
C THR A 185 27.67 -10.73 12.08
N PRO A 186 28.88 -10.18 11.95
CA PRO A 186 29.37 -9.59 10.72
C PRO A 186 29.58 -10.60 9.58
N LEU A 187 29.52 -10.09 8.36
CA LEU A 187 29.63 -10.83 7.08
C LEU A 187 31.03 -11.40 6.87
N LYS A 188 31.16 -12.71 6.77
CA LYS A 188 32.47 -13.36 6.55
C LYS A 188 32.59 -14.24 5.28
N ASN A 189 31.64 -14.23 4.32
CA ASN A 189 31.77 -15.02 3.08
C ASN A 189 30.96 -14.44 1.91
N ILE A 190 31.65 -13.87 0.92
CA ILE A 190 31.07 -13.19 -0.27
C ILE A 190 30.48 -14.18 -1.30
N ASN A 191 31.10 -15.37 -1.48
CA ASN A 191 30.67 -16.32 -2.53
C ASN A 191 29.24 -16.89 -2.34
N LYS A 192 28.71 -16.94 -1.14
CA LYS A 192 27.30 -17.37 -0.89
C LYS A 192 26.29 -16.24 -1.09
N GLN A 193 26.70 -14.98 -1.18
CA GLN A 193 25.81 -13.85 -1.37
C GLN A 193 25.25 -13.77 -2.79
N ASN A 194 26.07 -14.07 -3.80
CA ASN A 194 25.64 -14.05 -5.20
C ASN A 194 24.52 -15.09 -5.47
N LEU A 195 24.58 -16.26 -4.80
CA LEU A 195 23.53 -17.25 -4.89
C LEU A 195 22.20 -16.75 -4.26
N ILE A 196 22.29 -16.13 -3.08
CA ILE A 196 21.12 -15.56 -2.40
C ILE A 196 20.50 -14.45 -3.23
N MET A 197 21.32 -13.58 -3.83
CA MET A 197 20.86 -12.50 -4.69
C MET A 197 20.14 -13.03 -5.93
N LYS A 198 20.69 -14.06 -6.58
CA LYS A 198 20.04 -14.71 -7.73
C LYS A 198 18.69 -15.33 -7.34
N ASP A 199 18.63 -16.04 -6.22
CA ASP A 199 17.39 -16.66 -5.76
C ASP A 199 16.35 -15.62 -5.32
N LEU A 200 16.77 -14.51 -4.69
CA LEU A 200 15.90 -13.36 -4.41
C LEU A 200 15.30 -12.79 -5.70
N LEU A 201 16.11 -12.56 -6.72
CA LEU A 201 15.64 -12.01 -8.00
C LEU A 201 14.71 -12.99 -8.73
N ASN A 202 15.05 -14.27 -8.76
CA ASN A 202 14.22 -15.29 -9.40
C ASN A 202 12.82 -15.41 -8.78
N ILE A 203 12.68 -15.12 -7.48
CA ILE A 203 11.39 -15.12 -6.79
C ILE A 203 10.70 -13.76 -6.93
N SER A 204 11.46 -12.67 -6.79
CA SER A 204 10.87 -11.32 -6.74
C SER A 204 10.39 -10.83 -8.10
N LEU A 205 11.11 -11.10 -9.19
CA LEU A 205 10.77 -10.63 -10.54
C LEU A 205 9.40 -11.10 -11.05
N PRO A 206 9.04 -12.41 -10.98
CA PRO A 206 7.70 -12.87 -11.39
C PRO A 206 6.59 -12.28 -10.52
N LEU A 207 6.84 -12.13 -9.20
CA LEU A 207 5.88 -11.52 -8.28
C LEU A 207 5.68 -10.03 -8.57
N THR A 208 6.75 -9.34 -8.98
CA THR A 208 6.67 -7.95 -9.41
C THR A 208 5.88 -7.81 -10.70
N GLY A 209 6.13 -8.69 -11.69
CA GLY A 209 5.44 -8.66 -12.98
C GLY A 209 3.92 -8.73 -12.86
N SER A 210 3.41 -9.65 -12.02
CA SER A 210 1.97 -9.78 -11.80
C SER A 210 1.35 -8.55 -11.11
N ARG A 211 2.06 -7.94 -10.15
CA ARG A 211 1.61 -6.71 -9.48
C ARG A 211 1.74 -5.49 -10.37
N LEU A 212 2.80 -5.42 -11.17
CA LEU A 212 3.08 -4.31 -12.06
C LEU A 212 1.94 -4.13 -13.08
N TYR A 213 1.46 -5.22 -13.68
CA TYR A 213 0.33 -5.17 -14.61
C TYR A 213 -0.88 -4.48 -13.98
N HIS A 214 -1.27 -4.90 -12.78
CA HIS A 214 -2.40 -4.30 -12.07
C HIS A 214 -2.18 -2.82 -11.72
N CYS A 215 -1.01 -2.49 -11.16
CA CYS A 215 -0.68 -1.10 -10.80
C CYS A 215 -0.56 -0.20 -12.04
N PHE A 216 -0.07 -0.73 -13.16
CA PHE A 216 0.02 0.00 -14.41
C PHE A 216 -1.36 0.30 -15.01
N MET A 217 -2.29 -0.66 -14.98
CA MET A 217 -3.67 -0.43 -15.41
C MET A 217 -4.37 0.62 -14.55
N ASN A 218 -4.23 0.55 -13.23
CA ASN A 218 -4.76 1.56 -12.33
C ASN A 218 -4.12 2.94 -12.53
N PHE A 219 -2.84 2.99 -12.90
CA PHE A 219 -2.14 4.25 -13.21
C PHE A 219 -2.65 4.89 -14.50
N LEU A 220 -2.94 4.08 -15.52
CA LEU A 220 -3.50 4.56 -16.79
C LEU A 220 -4.94 5.07 -16.66
N GLU A 221 -5.72 4.52 -15.73
CA GLU A 221 -7.14 4.85 -15.55
C GLU A 221 -7.40 6.38 -15.44
N PRO A 222 -6.84 7.11 -14.46
CA PRO A 222 -7.09 8.56 -14.35
C PRO A 222 -6.52 9.35 -15.53
N ILE A 223 -5.41 8.92 -16.10
CA ILE A 223 -4.77 9.59 -17.24
C ILE A 223 -5.67 9.51 -18.47
N LEU A 224 -6.15 8.31 -18.81
CA LEU A 224 -7.06 8.11 -19.94
C LEU A 224 -8.36 8.87 -19.73
N LEU A 225 -8.92 8.81 -18.53
CA LEU A 225 -10.16 9.49 -18.20
C LEU A 225 -10.01 11.02 -18.37
N ILE A 226 -8.95 11.61 -17.83
CA ILE A 226 -8.67 13.03 -17.98
C ILE A 226 -8.52 13.40 -19.46
N HIS A 227 -7.73 12.66 -20.23
CA HIS A 227 -7.47 12.98 -21.63
C HIS A 227 -8.72 12.85 -22.52
N VAL A 228 -9.51 11.80 -22.35
CA VAL A 228 -10.72 11.56 -23.14
C VAL A 228 -11.80 12.59 -22.84
N LEU A 229 -12.10 12.82 -21.55
CA LEU A 229 -13.17 13.74 -21.15
C LEU A 229 -12.80 15.22 -21.40
N THR A 230 -11.52 15.59 -21.32
CA THR A 230 -11.08 16.94 -21.73
C THR A 230 -11.30 17.17 -23.22
N ARG A 231 -11.13 16.16 -24.09
CA ARG A 231 -11.43 16.25 -25.52
C ARG A 231 -12.93 16.46 -25.81
N LEU A 232 -13.80 16.00 -24.91
CA LEU A 232 -15.26 16.20 -24.98
C LEU A 232 -15.69 17.58 -24.43
N GLY A 233 -14.76 18.45 -24.06
CA GLY A 233 -15.04 19.82 -23.60
C GLY A 233 -15.35 19.95 -22.12
N LEU A 234 -15.20 18.91 -21.32
CA LEU A 234 -15.39 18.99 -19.87
C LEU A 234 -14.19 19.65 -19.19
N THR A 235 -14.46 20.44 -18.15
CA THR A 235 -13.40 21.09 -17.38
C THR A 235 -12.63 20.07 -16.53
N GLN A 236 -11.33 20.27 -16.40
CA GLN A 236 -10.45 19.34 -15.69
C GLN A 236 -10.83 19.13 -14.22
N ASN A 237 -11.21 20.22 -13.53
CA ASN A 237 -11.64 20.14 -12.13
C ASN A 237 -12.88 19.24 -11.99
N PHE A 238 -13.86 19.39 -12.88
CA PHE A 238 -15.04 18.54 -12.89
C PHE A 238 -14.70 17.06 -13.10
N ILE A 239 -13.78 16.75 -14.03
CA ILE A 239 -13.34 15.38 -14.31
C ILE A 239 -12.65 14.79 -13.08
N GLN A 240 -11.75 15.54 -12.44
CA GLN A 240 -11.03 15.10 -11.24
C GLN A 240 -11.98 14.84 -10.07
N ASP A 241 -12.97 15.71 -9.87
CA ASP A 241 -13.97 15.55 -8.81
C ASP A 241 -14.86 14.32 -9.05
N GLN A 242 -15.30 14.08 -10.28
CA GLN A 242 -16.09 12.88 -10.63
C GLN A 242 -15.26 11.59 -10.45
N TYR A 243 -13.99 11.61 -10.85
CA TYR A 243 -13.09 10.49 -10.62
C TYR A 243 -12.89 10.23 -9.12
N ALA A 244 -12.73 11.27 -8.33
CA ALA A 244 -12.59 11.16 -6.88
C ALA A 244 -13.83 10.58 -6.21
N ILE A 245 -15.02 11.02 -6.63
CA ILE A 245 -16.29 10.49 -6.13
C ILE A 245 -16.40 9.01 -6.44
N LEU A 246 -16.17 8.62 -7.70
CA LEU A 246 -16.28 7.24 -8.13
C LEU A 246 -15.21 6.35 -7.47
N SER A 247 -13.95 6.60 -7.75
CA SER A 247 -12.83 5.74 -7.33
C SER A 247 -12.48 5.91 -5.84
N GLY A 248 -12.61 7.13 -5.34
CA GLY A 248 -12.24 7.48 -3.96
C GLY A 248 -13.28 7.09 -2.94
N TYR A 249 -14.54 7.35 -3.18
CA TYR A 249 -15.61 7.10 -2.21
C TYR A 249 -16.39 5.84 -2.53
N VAL A 250 -16.99 5.74 -3.74
CA VAL A 250 -17.88 4.62 -4.08
C VAL A 250 -17.12 3.30 -4.14
N VAL A 251 -16.06 3.21 -4.94
CA VAL A 251 -15.26 1.98 -5.07
C VAL A 251 -14.60 1.62 -3.74
N SER A 252 -14.10 2.59 -2.99
CA SER A 252 -13.50 2.34 -1.66
C SER A 252 -14.51 1.80 -0.66
N MET A 253 -15.76 2.27 -0.68
CA MET A 253 -16.85 1.73 0.13
C MET A 253 -17.15 0.28 -0.24
N LEU A 254 -17.29 -0.01 -1.53
CA LEU A 254 -17.57 -1.36 -2.04
C LEU A 254 -16.47 -2.36 -1.74
N VAL A 255 -15.21 -1.92 -1.72
CA VAL A 255 -14.05 -2.78 -1.41
C VAL A 255 -13.84 -2.97 0.10
N THR A 256 -14.54 -2.24 0.99
CA THR A 256 -14.37 -2.35 2.45
C THR A 256 -14.49 -3.78 2.98
N PRO A 257 -15.46 -4.63 2.55
CA PRO A 257 -15.58 -6.01 3.03
C PRO A 257 -14.37 -6.90 2.70
N THR A 258 -13.60 -6.59 1.65
CA THR A 258 -12.43 -7.38 1.25
C THR A 258 -11.31 -7.35 2.29
N PHE A 259 -11.32 -6.35 3.19
CA PHE A 259 -10.40 -6.31 4.32
C PHE A 259 -10.56 -7.54 5.22
N PHE A 260 -11.79 -7.90 5.55
CA PHE A 260 -12.09 -9.10 6.36
C PHE A 260 -11.71 -10.38 5.62
N CYS A 261 -12.02 -10.46 4.32
CA CYS A 261 -11.62 -11.60 3.49
C CYS A 261 -10.09 -11.78 3.44
N THR A 262 -9.35 -10.67 3.42
CA THR A 262 -7.87 -10.71 3.46
C THR A 262 -7.34 -11.27 4.78
N ILE A 263 -8.00 -11.00 5.91
CA ILE A 263 -7.63 -11.57 7.21
C ILE A 263 -7.88 -13.08 7.19
N ILE A 264 -9.04 -13.53 6.70
CA ILE A 264 -9.39 -14.94 6.59
C ILE A 264 -8.38 -15.66 5.70
N TYR A 265 -8.04 -15.09 4.54
CA TYR A 265 -7.02 -15.63 3.64
C TYR A 265 -5.66 -15.82 4.35
N ARG A 266 -5.21 -14.82 5.12
CA ARG A 266 -3.93 -14.91 5.86
C ARG A 266 -3.94 -15.96 6.95
N LEU A 267 -5.08 -16.19 7.60
CA LEU A 267 -5.23 -17.25 8.60
C LEU A 267 -5.32 -18.63 7.97
N TYR A 268 -5.98 -18.73 6.81
CA TYR A 268 -6.15 -19.99 6.10
C TYR A 268 -4.88 -20.45 5.35
N LEU A 269 -4.06 -19.52 4.87
CA LEU A 269 -2.88 -19.83 4.06
C LEU A 269 -1.92 -20.85 4.71
N PRO A 270 -1.51 -20.73 6.01
CA PRO A 270 -0.67 -21.72 6.65
C PRO A 270 -1.36 -23.09 6.78
N ILE A 271 -2.67 -23.12 7.08
CA ILE A 271 -3.45 -24.37 7.19
C ILE A 271 -3.48 -25.09 5.83
N ALA A 272 -3.72 -24.33 4.76
CA ALA A 272 -3.73 -24.90 3.41
C ALA A 272 -2.35 -25.44 2.98
N THR A 273 -1.27 -24.76 3.35
CA THR A 273 0.10 -25.24 3.04
C THR A 273 0.44 -26.50 3.80
N ASP A 274 0.05 -26.62 5.08
CA ASP A 274 0.25 -27.82 5.89
C ASP A 274 -0.58 -29.00 5.37
N ASP A 275 -1.84 -28.77 5.01
CA ASP A 275 -2.71 -29.81 4.46
C ASP A 275 -2.20 -30.33 3.10
N LEU A 276 -1.69 -29.46 2.25
CA LEU A 276 -1.07 -29.85 0.97
C LEU A 276 0.23 -30.62 1.18
N TYR A 277 1.07 -30.22 2.14
CA TYR A 277 2.34 -30.87 2.44
C TYR A 277 2.14 -32.29 3.00
N TYR A 278 1.15 -32.46 3.88
CA TYR A 278 0.85 -33.75 4.51
C TYR A 278 -0.20 -34.58 3.75
N HIS A 279 -0.61 -34.19 2.54
CA HIS A 279 -1.63 -34.86 1.71
C HIS A 279 -2.94 -35.17 2.46
N LYS A 280 -3.39 -34.25 3.33
CA LYS A 280 -4.63 -34.45 4.07
C LYS A 280 -5.85 -34.27 3.16
N SER A 281 -6.84 -35.13 3.31
CA SER A 281 -8.08 -35.13 2.51
C SER A 281 -9.00 -33.94 2.77
N ASN A 282 -8.77 -33.17 3.84
CA ASN A 282 -9.69 -32.13 4.32
C ASN A 282 -9.44 -30.74 3.73
N THR A 283 -8.44 -30.58 2.86
CA THR A 283 -8.08 -29.26 2.26
C THR A 283 -9.27 -28.59 1.57
N PHE A 284 -10.08 -29.38 0.86
CA PHE A 284 -11.27 -28.87 0.18
C PHE A 284 -12.34 -28.35 1.16
N LEU A 285 -12.57 -29.08 2.27
CA LEU A 285 -13.50 -28.66 3.33
C LEU A 285 -13.05 -27.35 3.98
N HIS A 286 -11.77 -27.21 4.30
CA HIS A 286 -11.22 -25.97 4.87
C HIS A 286 -11.36 -24.80 3.91
N LEU A 287 -11.14 -25.00 2.60
CA LEU A 287 -11.37 -23.99 1.59
C LEU A 287 -12.85 -23.57 1.54
N LEU A 288 -13.76 -24.54 1.56
CA LEU A 288 -15.21 -24.28 1.56
C LEU A 288 -15.64 -23.45 2.77
N TYR A 289 -15.15 -23.79 3.97
CA TYR A 289 -15.41 -23.01 5.18
C TYR A 289 -14.87 -21.58 5.07
N ALA A 290 -13.65 -21.38 4.56
CA ALA A 290 -13.10 -20.04 4.36
C ALA A 290 -13.95 -19.21 3.38
N LEU A 291 -14.40 -19.81 2.28
CA LEU A 291 -15.30 -19.16 1.32
C LEU A 291 -16.67 -18.84 1.93
N LEU A 292 -17.26 -19.75 2.70
CA LEU A 292 -18.52 -19.53 3.40
C LEU A 292 -18.41 -18.36 4.40
N ILE A 293 -17.36 -18.29 5.18
CA ILE A 293 -17.14 -17.18 6.12
C ILE A 293 -16.99 -15.86 5.37
N CYS A 294 -16.23 -15.83 4.27
CA CYS A 294 -16.12 -14.63 3.42
C CYS A 294 -17.48 -14.20 2.86
N PHE A 295 -18.30 -15.14 2.40
CA PHE A 295 -19.64 -14.88 1.90
C PHE A 295 -20.57 -14.33 3.00
N LEU A 296 -20.58 -14.96 4.18
CA LEU A 296 -21.39 -14.53 5.34
C LEU A 296 -21.00 -13.13 5.82
N ILE A 297 -19.73 -12.74 5.73
CA ILE A 297 -19.29 -11.38 6.06
C ILE A 297 -19.64 -10.40 4.93
N GLY A 298 -19.46 -10.79 3.69
CA GLY A 298 -19.71 -9.91 2.53
C GLY A 298 -21.19 -9.58 2.34
N LEU A 299 -22.08 -10.55 2.59
CA LEU A 299 -23.51 -10.42 2.35
C LEU A 299 -24.16 -9.26 3.12
N PRO A 300 -23.96 -9.08 4.45
CA PRO A 300 -24.52 -7.93 5.17
C PRO A 300 -24.04 -6.59 4.63
N PHE A 301 -22.74 -6.46 4.28
CA PHE A 301 -22.24 -5.24 3.67
C PHE A 301 -22.89 -4.94 2.32
N THR A 302 -23.05 -5.95 1.47
CA THR A 302 -23.74 -5.80 0.20
C THR A 302 -25.18 -5.33 0.38
N LEU A 303 -25.93 -5.93 1.33
CA LEU A 303 -27.30 -5.53 1.63
C LEU A 303 -27.36 -4.09 2.17
N ILE A 304 -26.46 -3.72 3.10
CA ILE A 304 -26.41 -2.36 3.65
C ILE A 304 -26.11 -1.34 2.55
N PHE A 305 -25.14 -1.61 1.68
CA PHE A 305 -24.77 -0.69 0.59
C PHE A 305 -25.85 -0.62 -0.50
N TYR A 306 -26.58 -1.70 -0.74
CA TYR A 306 -27.70 -1.72 -1.69
C TYR A 306 -28.92 -0.94 -1.17
N PHE A 307 -29.35 -1.19 0.07
CA PHE A 307 -30.55 -0.54 0.61
C PHE A 307 -30.31 0.88 1.16
N PHE A 308 -29.09 1.17 1.62
CA PHE A 308 -28.76 2.45 2.27
C PHE A 308 -27.50 3.12 1.72
N PRO A 309 -27.33 3.30 0.39
CA PRO A 309 -26.10 3.82 -0.19
C PRO A 309 -25.77 5.24 0.32
N LYS A 310 -26.77 6.13 0.34
CA LYS A 310 -26.61 7.51 0.80
C LYS A 310 -26.17 7.60 2.27
N ARG A 311 -26.79 6.82 3.15
CA ARG A 311 -26.42 6.81 4.58
C ARG A 311 -25.02 6.23 4.79
N SER A 312 -24.65 5.20 4.05
CA SER A 312 -23.33 4.58 4.13
C SER A 312 -22.23 5.55 3.71
N LEU A 313 -22.40 6.29 2.61
CA LEU A 313 -21.46 7.33 2.17
C LEU A 313 -21.37 8.49 3.17
N MET A 314 -22.50 8.91 3.74
CA MET A 314 -22.52 9.98 4.73
C MET A 314 -21.80 9.58 6.02
N ILE A 315 -21.98 8.36 6.50
CA ILE A 315 -21.31 7.87 7.72
C ILE A 315 -19.81 7.70 7.50
N LEU A 316 -19.41 7.11 6.38
CA LEU A 316 -18.00 6.80 6.09
C LEU A 316 -17.20 8.05 5.71
N TYR A 317 -17.73 8.89 4.82
CA TYR A 317 -16.97 9.96 4.16
C TYR A 317 -17.56 11.36 4.35
N ASN A 318 -18.67 11.49 5.08
CA ASN A 318 -19.38 12.75 5.29
C ASN A 318 -19.79 13.44 3.96
N THR A 319 -20.11 12.66 2.93
CA THR A 319 -20.55 13.15 1.63
C THR A 319 -21.79 12.37 1.16
N THR A 320 -22.65 13.06 0.42
CA THR A 320 -23.80 12.44 -0.26
C THR A 320 -23.58 12.36 -1.77
N SER A 321 -22.47 12.91 -2.29
CA SER A 321 -22.12 12.80 -3.70
C SER A 321 -21.77 11.34 -4.07
N GLY A 322 -22.26 10.88 -5.19
CA GLY A 322 -21.97 9.52 -5.71
C GLY A 322 -22.95 8.43 -5.28
N TYR A 323 -24.02 8.72 -4.53
CA TYR A 323 -25.01 7.67 -4.17
C TYR A 323 -25.85 7.18 -5.35
N GLN A 324 -25.84 7.90 -6.46
CA GLN A 324 -26.53 7.56 -7.71
C GLN A 324 -25.61 6.83 -8.73
N GLN A 325 -24.31 6.79 -8.45
CA GLN A 325 -23.30 6.08 -9.23
C GLN A 325 -23.15 4.64 -8.76
#